data_81ffb5d29751ae629e1a6f0cba162d9e
#
_entry.id   81ffb5d29751ae629e1a6f0cba162d9e
#
_cell.length_a   1.000
_cell.length_b   1.000
_cell.length_c   1.000
_cell.angle_alpha   90.00
_cell.angle_beta   90.00
_cell.angle_gamma   90.00
#
_symmetry.space_group_name_H-M   'P 1'
#
loop_
_entity.id
_entity.type
_entity.pdbx_description
1 polymer ?
#
loop_
_entity_poly.entity_id
_entity_poly.type
_entity_poly.pdbx_seq_one_letter_code
_entity_poly.pdbx_strand_id
1 'polypeptide(L)'
;MLELKHITWTTEDGARILDDVSLTVPDRKLVAITGPNGGGKTTLAKVMAGIIAPDEGQVIFNGEDITRLDVTERAKKGIAFAFQQPVRFKGLTVKALLDIAGGGNTSMCDYLSQVGLCARDYLYREINQTLSGGEMKRIEIATVLARRAPLSIFDEPEAGIDIWSFAGLIKTFDSMRKAPEGTLVIVSHQERILSIADEIVLLDAGHITAQGSAEDVLPRLVSGGMAQRVCDRKERAINERA
;
A
#
# COMPACT_ATOMS: atom_id res chain seq x y z
N MET A 1 -1.85 16.12 -1.55
CA MET A 1 -3.00 15.49 -2.24
C MET A 1 -2.52 14.73 -3.46
N LEU A 2 -2.97 13.48 -3.66
CA LEU A 2 -2.73 12.69 -4.88
C LEU A 2 -4.05 12.52 -5.63
N GLU A 3 -4.04 12.75 -6.94
CA GLU A 3 -5.19 12.54 -7.82
C GLU A 3 -4.81 11.61 -8.97
N LEU A 4 -5.65 10.63 -9.21
CA LEU A 4 -5.62 9.75 -10.37
C LEU A 4 -6.80 10.11 -11.25
N LYS A 5 -6.57 10.37 -12.53
CA LYS A 5 -7.62 10.74 -13.49
C LYS A 5 -7.60 9.80 -14.67
N HIS A 6 -8.69 9.05 -14.82
CA HIS A 6 -8.92 8.16 -15.97
C HIS A 6 -7.78 7.17 -16.21
N ILE A 7 -7.24 6.56 -15.14
CA ILE A 7 -6.12 5.63 -15.23
C ILE A 7 -6.57 4.32 -15.88
N THR A 8 -5.94 3.98 -16.98
CA THR A 8 -6.07 2.70 -17.66
C THR A 8 -4.70 2.03 -17.75
N TRP A 9 -4.66 0.73 -17.49
CA TRP A 9 -3.45 -0.06 -17.65
C TRP A 9 -3.77 -1.49 -18.09
N THR A 10 -3.03 -1.97 -19.10
CA THR A 10 -3.19 -3.27 -19.75
C THR A 10 -1.88 -4.04 -19.69
N THR A 11 -1.94 -5.33 -19.45
CA THR A 11 -0.77 -6.22 -19.49
C THR A 11 -0.29 -6.45 -20.92
N GLU A 12 0.93 -6.98 -21.11
CA GLU A 12 1.51 -7.27 -22.43
C GLU A 12 0.67 -8.28 -23.23
N ASP A 13 -0.05 -9.18 -22.57
CA ASP A 13 -0.98 -10.14 -23.16
C ASP A 13 -2.39 -9.58 -23.43
N GLY A 14 -2.57 -8.27 -23.23
CA GLY A 14 -3.80 -7.54 -23.57
C GLY A 14 -4.89 -7.58 -22.50
N ALA A 15 -4.63 -8.11 -21.30
CA ALA A 15 -5.60 -8.09 -20.23
C ALA A 15 -5.64 -6.70 -19.57
N ARG A 16 -6.80 -6.04 -19.58
CA ARG A 16 -7.01 -4.74 -18.94
C ARG A 16 -7.19 -4.94 -17.43
N ILE A 17 -6.24 -4.45 -16.64
CA ILE A 17 -6.20 -4.60 -15.17
C ILE A 17 -6.78 -3.38 -14.47
N LEU A 18 -6.57 -2.18 -15.03
CA LEU A 18 -7.21 -0.94 -14.59
C LEU A 18 -7.94 -0.35 -15.78
N ASP A 19 -9.18 0.09 -15.58
CA ASP A 19 -10.05 0.57 -16.62
C ASP A 19 -10.79 1.82 -16.14
N ASP A 20 -10.34 2.99 -16.63
CA ASP A 20 -10.89 4.32 -16.33
C ASP A 20 -10.99 4.62 -14.82
N VAL A 21 -9.92 4.30 -14.06
CA VAL A 21 -9.89 4.52 -12.61
C VAL A 21 -9.60 5.97 -12.29
N SER A 22 -10.52 6.63 -11.59
CA SER A 22 -10.34 7.98 -11.05
C SER A 22 -10.47 7.95 -9.53
N LEU A 23 -9.46 8.49 -8.82
CA LEU A 23 -9.37 8.47 -7.36
C LEU A 23 -8.67 9.71 -6.86
N THR A 24 -9.20 10.31 -5.80
CA THR A 24 -8.52 11.36 -5.04
C THR A 24 -8.13 10.84 -3.66
N VAL A 25 -6.85 10.99 -3.30
CA VAL A 25 -6.34 10.73 -1.96
C VAL A 25 -6.11 12.08 -1.28
N PRO A 26 -6.98 12.47 -0.32
CA PRO A 26 -6.85 13.75 0.37
C PRO A 26 -5.61 13.78 1.28
N ASP A 27 -5.08 14.98 1.53
CA ASP A 27 -3.97 15.14 2.48
C ASP A 27 -4.38 14.74 3.89
N ARG A 28 -3.43 14.16 4.62
CA ARG A 28 -3.58 13.76 6.03
C ARG A 28 -4.72 12.77 6.28
N LYS A 29 -5.02 11.95 5.30
CA LYS A 29 -6.01 10.89 5.40
C LYS A 29 -5.36 9.53 5.19
N LEU A 30 -5.94 8.52 5.84
CA LEU A 30 -5.69 7.13 5.54
C LEU A 30 -6.78 6.65 4.59
N VAL A 31 -6.39 6.35 3.36
CA VAL A 31 -7.25 5.73 2.35
C VAL A 31 -6.91 4.25 2.25
N ALA A 32 -7.85 3.39 2.55
CA ALA A 32 -7.70 1.95 2.40
C ALA A 32 -8.28 1.50 1.06
N ILE A 33 -7.48 0.77 0.27
CA ILE A 33 -7.93 0.16 -0.99
C ILE A 33 -8.15 -1.33 -0.73
N THR A 34 -9.37 -1.79 -0.94
CA THR A 34 -9.74 -3.20 -0.77
C THR A 34 -10.50 -3.72 -1.99
N GLY A 35 -10.79 -5.01 -2.02
CA GLY A 35 -11.50 -5.66 -3.14
C GLY A 35 -10.96 -7.06 -3.43
N PRO A 36 -11.54 -7.82 -4.35
CA PRO A 36 -11.14 -9.19 -4.67
C PRO A 36 -9.69 -9.30 -5.12
N ASN A 37 -9.12 -10.50 -4.98
CA ASN A 37 -7.82 -10.80 -5.56
C ASN A 37 -7.91 -10.71 -7.09
N GLY A 38 -6.89 -10.11 -7.72
CA GLY A 38 -6.90 -9.82 -9.15
C GLY A 38 -7.71 -8.59 -9.55
N GLY A 39 -8.30 -7.84 -8.60
CA GLY A 39 -9.09 -6.63 -8.88
C GLY A 39 -8.27 -5.40 -9.30
N GLY A 40 -6.93 -5.47 -9.33
CA GLY A 40 -6.06 -4.36 -9.78
C GLY A 40 -5.44 -3.53 -8.65
N LYS A 41 -5.66 -3.86 -7.37
CA LYS A 41 -5.22 -3.06 -6.22
C LYS A 41 -3.71 -2.80 -6.18
N THR A 42 -2.90 -3.85 -6.25
CA THR A 42 -1.43 -3.75 -6.30
C THR A 42 -0.96 -2.96 -7.53
N THR A 43 -1.62 -3.14 -8.68
CA THR A 43 -1.33 -2.40 -9.91
C THR A 43 -1.60 -0.91 -9.71
N LEU A 44 -2.74 -0.55 -9.11
CA LEU A 44 -3.09 0.83 -8.81
C LEU A 44 -2.07 1.48 -7.86
N ALA A 45 -1.68 0.78 -6.80
CA ALA A 45 -0.65 1.23 -5.87
C ALA A 45 0.72 1.44 -6.57
N LYS A 46 1.09 0.54 -7.48
CA LYS A 46 2.32 0.67 -8.29
C LYS A 46 2.26 1.84 -9.28
N VAL A 47 1.09 2.12 -9.87
CA VAL A 47 0.89 3.30 -10.71
C VAL A 47 1.04 4.58 -9.89
N MET A 48 0.49 4.65 -8.68
CA MET A 48 0.68 5.80 -7.78
C MET A 48 2.15 6.05 -7.45
N ALA A 49 2.92 4.98 -7.25
CA ALA A 49 4.34 5.05 -6.90
C ALA A 49 5.27 5.29 -8.11
N GLY A 50 4.78 5.21 -9.36
CA GLY A 50 5.60 5.33 -10.57
C GLY A 50 6.43 4.09 -10.89
N ILE A 51 6.09 2.94 -10.31
CA ILE A 51 6.69 1.64 -10.62
C ILE A 51 6.14 1.09 -11.93
N ILE A 52 4.88 1.42 -12.22
CA ILE A 52 4.18 1.14 -13.47
C ILE A 52 3.71 2.47 -14.05
N ALA A 53 3.99 2.71 -15.32
CA ALA A 53 3.41 3.83 -16.06
C ALA A 53 2.02 3.42 -16.57
N PRO A 54 0.97 4.25 -16.41
CA PRO A 54 -0.33 3.97 -16.99
C PRO A 54 -0.29 4.13 -18.51
N ASP A 55 -1.16 3.39 -19.22
CA ASP A 55 -1.34 3.53 -20.66
C ASP A 55 -2.08 4.83 -21.00
N GLU A 56 -3.11 5.15 -20.19
CA GLU A 56 -3.91 6.35 -20.31
C GLU A 56 -4.16 6.99 -18.94
N GLY A 57 -4.52 8.27 -18.96
CA GLY A 57 -4.85 9.03 -17.77
C GLY A 57 -3.70 9.84 -17.20
N GLN A 58 -3.91 10.41 -16.02
CA GLN A 58 -2.95 11.30 -15.36
C GLN A 58 -2.82 10.99 -13.87
N VAL A 59 -1.59 11.11 -13.36
CA VAL A 59 -1.27 11.08 -11.93
C VAL A 59 -0.80 12.47 -11.51
N ILE A 60 -1.54 13.12 -10.62
CA ILE A 60 -1.25 14.49 -10.17
C ILE A 60 -0.91 14.43 -8.67
N PHE A 61 0.24 14.94 -8.28
CA PHE A 61 0.66 15.00 -6.88
C PHE A 61 0.94 16.46 -6.49
N ASN A 62 0.22 16.95 -5.47
CA ASN A 62 0.29 18.34 -5.01
C ASN A 62 0.12 19.36 -6.15
N GLY A 63 -0.79 19.09 -7.10
CA GLY A 63 -1.09 19.95 -8.25
C GLY A 63 -0.13 19.82 -9.43
N GLU A 64 0.92 18.99 -9.31
CA GLU A 64 1.89 18.74 -10.39
C GLU A 64 1.59 17.40 -11.08
N ASP A 65 1.58 17.40 -12.41
CA ASP A 65 1.48 16.16 -13.20
C ASP A 65 2.79 15.37 -13.11
N ILE A 66 2.71 14.21 -12.47
CA ILE A 66 3.84 13.30 -12.27
C ILE A 66 3.70 12.02 -13.09
N THR A 67 2.80 11.98 -14.05
CA THR A 67 2.44 10.77 -14.81
C THR A 67 3.67 10.11 -15.44
N ARG A 68 4.57 10.91 -16.00
CA ARG A 68 5.77 10.44 -16.70
C ARG A 68 7.01 10.29 -15.82
N LEU A 69 6.92 10.69 -14.54
CA LEU A 69 8.04 10.58 -13.61
C LEU A 69 8.19 9.13 -13.17
N ASP A 70 9.43 8.66 -13.12
CA ASP A 70 9.79 7.34 -12.64
C ASP A 70 9.69 7.22 -11.10
N VAL A 71 9.88 6.01 -10.58
CA VAL A 71 9.83 5.73 -9.14
C VAL A 71 10.84 6.56 -8.35
N THR A 72 12.02 6.82 -8.90
CA THR A 72 13.10 7.60 -8.25
C THR A 72 12.72 9.07 -8.14
N GLU A 73 12.17 9.63 -9.21
CA GLU A 73 11.72 11.01 -9.27
C GLU A 73 10.54 11.24 -8.33
N ARG A 74 9.55 10.33 -8.33
CA ARG A 74 8.41 10.39 -7.38
C ARG A 74 8.86 10.19 -5.94
N ALA A 75 9.84 9.33 -5.71
CA ALA A 75 10.44 9.19 -4.40
C ALA A 75 11.08 10.50 -3.92
N LYS A 76 11.80 11.25 -4.76
CA LYS A 76 12.36 12.57 -4.42
C LYS A 76 11.29 13.61 -4.14
N LYS A 77 10.10 13.49 -4.72
CA LYS A 77 8.93 14.34 -4.44
C LYS A 77 8.22 13.99 -3.13
N GLY A 78 8.62 12.91 -2.45
CA GLY A 78 8.07 12.52 -1.17
C GLY A 78 6.99 11.44 -1.23
N ILE A 79 7.05 10.56 -2.23
CA ILE A 79 6.23 9.35 -2.28
C ILE A 79 7.09 8.17 -1.81
N ALA A 80 6.63 7.46 -0.77
CA ALA A 80 7.25 6.24 -0.27
C ALA A 80 6.37 5.02 -0.57
N PHE A 81 6.99 3.88 -0.85
CA PHE A 81 6.28 2.65 -1.16
C PHE A 81 6.86 1.47 -0.37
N ALA A 82 5.99 0.72 0.29
CA ALA A 82 6.30 -0.57 0.90
C ALA A 82 5.69 -1.70 0.06
N PHE A 83 6.54 -2.62 -0.39
CA PHE A 83 6.16 -3.70 -1.30
C PHE A 83 5.39 -4.81 -0.57
N GLN A 84 4.54 -5.54 -1.28
CA GLN A 84 3.88 -6.75 -0.75
C GLN A 84 4.92 -7.77 -0.27
N GLN A 85 5.98 -8.00 -1.05
CA GLN A 85 7.14 -8.78 -0.66
C GLN A 85 8.34 -7.86 -0.40
N PRO A 86 8.88 -7.82 0.83
CA PRO A 86 10.01 -6.96 1.16
C PRO A 86 11.25 -7.27 0.33
N VAL A 87 11.93 -6.22 -0.12
CA VAL A 87 13.16 -6.36 -0.90
C VAL A 87 14.35 -6.66 0.02
N ARG A 88 15.19 -7.63 -0.36
CA ARG A 88 16.40 -7.98 0.34
C ARG A 88 17.61 -7.27 -0.27
N PHE A 89 18.43 -6.67 0.57
CA PHE A 89 19.61 -5.93 0.16
C PHE A 89 20.87 -6.63 0.69
N LYS A 90 21.54 -7.40 -0.16
CA LYS A 90 22.79 -8.08 0.21
C LYS A 90 23.86 -7.05 0.60
N GLY A 91 24.51 -7.24 1.76
CA GLY A 91 25.57 -6.38 2.26
C GLY A 91 25.10 -5.12 2.99
N LEU A 92 23.78 -4.87 3.13
CA LEU A 92 23.25 -3.79 3.94
C LEU A 92 22.77 -4.29 5.30
N THR A 93 23.09 -3.55 6.36
CA THR A 93 22.51 -3.75 7.68
C THR A 93 21.20 -2.97 7.82
N VAL A 94 20.37 -3.35 8.80
CA VAL A 94 19.16 -2.59 9.17
C VAL A 94 19.51 -1.14 9.51
N LYS A 95 20.62 -0.92 10.23
CA LYS A 95 21.11 0.42 10.53
C LYS A 95 21.38 1.22 9.27
N ALA A 96 22.14 0.67 8.31
CA ALA A 96 22.47 1.36 7.07
C ALA A 96 21.23 1.71 6.25
N LEU A 97 20.23 0.80 6.20
CA LEU A 97 18.97 1.05 5.51
C LEU A 97 18.17 2.18 6.16
N LEU A 98 18.07 2.20 7.49
CA LEU A 98 17.39 3.27 8.22
C LEU A 98 18.12 4.61 8.11
N ASP A 99 19.45 4.62 8.11
CA ASP A 99 20.26 5.83 7.87
C ASP A 99 20.00 6.42 6.48
N ILE A 100 19.98 5.58 5.46
CA ILE A 100 19.68 6.00 4.08
C ILE A 100 18.27 6.59 4.00
N ALA A 101 17.28 5.92 4.60
CA ALA A 101 15.89 6.35 4.55
C ALA A 101 15.64 7.66 5.30
N GLY A 102 16.24 7.82 6.47
CA GLY A 102 16.03 8.97 7.36
C GLY A 102 17.02 10.11 7.20
N GLY A 103 17.94 10.04 6.23
CA GLY A 103 18.92 11.11 5.97
C GLY A 103 19.92 11.34 7.10
N GLY A 104 20.23 10.30 7.90
CA GLY A 104 21.24 10.37 8.98
C GLY A 104 20.76 10.99 10.30
N ASN A 105 19.54 11.49 10.37
CA ASN A 105 18.99 12.15 11.56
C ASN A 105 17.84 11.32 12.17
N THR A 106 18.11 10.04 12.47
CA THR A 106 17.05 9.08 12.81
C THR A 106 17.16 8.57 14.23
N SER A 107 16.05 8.64 14.93
CA SER A 107 15.81 7.85 16.14
C SER A 107 15.49 6.39 15.76
N MET A 108 16.51 5.64 15.32
CA MET A 108 16.36 4.26 14.82
C MET A 108 15.70 3.34 15.84
N CYS A 109 16.00 3.56 17.14
CA CYS A 109 15.38 2.80 18.21
C CYS A 109 13.85 2.98 18.24
N ASP A 110 13.37 4.21 18.01
CA ASP A 110 11.96 4.53 18.04
C ASP A 110 11.23 3.90 16.84
N TYR A 111 11.80 3.96 15.63
CA TYR A 111 11.20 3.35 14.46
C TYR A 111 11.12 1.83 14.55
N LEU A 112 12.18 1.17 15.04
CA LEU A 112 12.16 -0.27 15.26
C LEU A 112 11.19 -0.65 16.38
N SER A 113 11.15 0.12 17.46
CA SER A 113 10.21 -0.10 18.57
C SER A 113 8.75 0.00 18.10
N GLN A 114 8.41 0.98 17.25
CA GLN A 114 7.07 1.16 16.70
C GLN A 114 6.59 -0.06 15.90
N VAL A 115 7.50 -0.76 15.24
CA VAL A 115 7.18 -2.01 14.53
C VAL A 115 7.42 -3.28 15.36
N GLY A 116 7.65 -3.13 16.67
CA GLY A 116 7.83 -4.26 17.58
C GLY A 116 9.17 -4.99 17.43
N LEU A 117 10.24 -4.30 17.01
CA LEU A 117 11.59 -4.83 16.92
C LEU A 117 12.53 -4.14 17.94
N CYS A 118 13.35 -4.94 18.62
CA CYS A 118 14.35 -4.40 19.54
C CYS A 118 15.57 -3.90 18.74
N ALA A 119 15.89 -2.61 18.84
CA ALA A 119 17.02 -2.02 18.12
C ALA A 119 18.35 -2.73 18.43
N ARG A 120 18.55 -3.14 19.71
CA ARG A 120 19.76 -3.85 20.16
C ARG A 120 19.98 -5.14 19.38
N ASP A 121 18.90 -5.86 19.05
CA ASP A 121 18.97 -7.16 18.43
C ASP A 121 19.00 -7.08 16.89
N TYR A 122 18.52 -5.96 16.31
CA TYR A 122 18.29 -5.88 14.85
C TYR A 122 19.20 -4.88 14.13
N LEU A 123 19.64 -3.79 14.73
CA LEU A 123 20.35 -2.71 14.02
C LEU A 123 21.55 -3.18 13.18
N TYR A 124 22.33 -4.11 13.71
CA TYR A 124 23.54 -4.58 13.04
C TYR A 124 23.34 -5.90 12.27
N ARG A 125 22.12 -6.41 12.21
CA ARG A 125 21.81 -7.57 11.37
C ARG A 125 21.79 -7.16 9.90
N GLU A 126 22.35 -8.03 9.07
CA GLU A 126 22.29 -7.90 7.62
C GLU A 126 20.88 -8.23 7.11
N ILE A 127 20.43 -7.50 6.08
CA ILE A 127 19.13 -7.69 5.43
C ILE A 127 19.24 -8.83 4.42
N ASN A 128 19.31 -10.04 4.93
CA ASN A 128 19.52 -11.27 4.16
C ASN A 128 18.49 -12.35 4.49
N GLN A 129 18.80 -13.61 4.14
CA GLN A 129 17.92 -14.75 4.33
C GLN A 129 17.74 -15.21 5.80
N THR A 130 18.54 -14.67 6.73
CA THR A 130 18.44 -15.02 8.16
C THR A 130 17.27 -14.31 8.85
N LEU A 131 16.73 -13.27 8.24
CA LEU A 131 15.53 -12.58 8.69
C LEU A 131 14.28 -13.30 8.17
N SER A 132 13.31 -13.55 9.05
CA SER A 132 12.00 -14.07 8.68
C SER A 132 11.24 -13.06 7.80
N GLY A 133 10.21 -13.53 7.07
CA GLY A 133 9.35 -12.66 6.26
C GLY A 133 8.71 -11.55 7.08
N GLY A 134 8.21 -11.87 8.27
CA GLY A 134 7.58 -10.90 9.16
C GLY A 134 8.58 -9.88 9.75
N GLU A 135 9.83 -10.29 10.06
CA GLU A 135 10.87 -9.36 10.48
C GLU A 135 11.25 -8.40 9.34
N MET A 136 11.42 -8.94 8.13
CA MET A 136 11.70 -8.14 6.94
C MET A 136 10.60 -7.12 6.68
N LYS A 137 9.34 -7.53 6.78
CA LYS A 137 8.19 -6.63 6.56
C LYS A 137 8.16 -5.51 7.59
N ARG A 138 8.42 -5.81 8.87
CA ARG A 138 8.49 -4.80 9.93
C ARG A 138 9.68 -3.85 9.74
N ILE A 139 10.83 -4.32 9.26
CA ILE A 139 12.00 -3.48 8.93
C ILE A 139 11.64 -2.55 7.74
N GLU A 140 10.97 -3.06 6.72
CA GLU A 140 10.51 -2.24 5.58
C GLU A 140 9.57 -1.12 6.04
N ILE A 141 8.59 -1.43 6.91
CA ILE A 141 7.68 -0.43 7.48
C ILE A 141 8.46 0.60 8.31
N ALA A 142 9.42 0.17 9.14
CA ALA A 142 10.30 1.08 9.88
C ALA A 142 11.09 2.01 8.94
N THR A 143 11.50 1.53 7.78
CA THR A 143 12.19 2.32 6.76
C THR A 143 11.28 3.41 6.17
N VAL A 144 10.01 3.06 5.88
CA VAL A 144 9.01 4.05 5.42
C VAL A 144 8.71 5.09 6.50
N LEU A 145 8.60 4.67 7.77
CA LEU A 145 8.46 5.59 8.92
C LEU A 145 9.64 6.57 9.02
N ALA A 146 10.88 6.05 8.90
CA ALA A 146 12.09 6.86 8.98
C ALA A 146 12.16 7.92 7.89
N ARG A 147 11.61 7.62 6.72
CA ARG A 147 11.58 8.52 5.56
C ARG A 147 10.68 9.74 5.76
N ARG A 148 9.63 9.67 6.59
CA ARG A 148 8.67 10.76 6.83
C ARG A 148 8.13 11.38 5.55
N ALA A 149 7.79 10.54 4.59
CA ALA A 149 7.30 10.99 3.29
C ALA A 149 5.89 11.61 3.42
N PRO A 150 5.59 12.69 2.67
CA PRO A 150 4.24 13.28 2.58
C PRO A 150 3.17 12.28 2.18
N LEU A 151 3.51 11.29 1.35
CA LEU A 151 2.63 10.19 0.96
C LEU A 151 3.35 8.86 1.15
N SER A 152 2.77 7.97 1.94
CA SER A 152 3.25 6.60 2.13
C SER A 152 2.22 5.59 1.63
N ILE A 153 2.66 4.70 0.75
CA ILE A 153 1.83 3.66 0.14
C ILE A 153 2.29 2.30 0.63
N PHE A 154 1.39 1.49 1.15
CA PHE A 154 1.65 0.16 1.67
C PHE A 154 0.83 -0.88 0.90
N ASP A 155 1.50 -1.86 0.32
CA ASP A 155 0.84 -2.96 -0.38
C ASP A 155 0.87 -4.22 0.51
N GLU A 156 -0.31 -4.59 1.04
CA GLU A 156 -0.53 -5.70 1.97
C GLU A 156 0.51 -5.75 3.11
N PRO A 157 0.60 -4.69 3.94
CA PRO A 157 1.63 -4.60 4.99
C PRO A 157 1.52 -5.67 6.06
N GLU A 158 0.38 -6.34 6.17
CA GLU A 158 0.12 -7.44 7.09
C GLU A 158 0.66 -8.79 6.62
N ALA A 159 1.05 -8.92 5.35
CA ALA A 159 1.47 -10.21 4.79
C ALA A 159 2.68 -10.80 5.53
N GLY A 160 2.51 -12.01 6.08
CA GLY A 160 3.56 -12.72 6.82
C GLY A 160 3.84 -12.20 8.24
N ILE A 161 3.02 -11.26 8.75
CA ILE A 161 3.11 -10.76 10.13
C ILE A 161 2.18 -11.59 11.03
N ASP A 162 2.69 -11.99 12.19
CA ASP A 162 1.89 -12.72 13.19
C ASP A 162 0.84 -11.79 13.85
N ILE A 163 -0.22 -12.40 14.40
CA ILE A 163 -1.38 -11.66 14.93
C ILE A 163 -1.02 -10.71 16.09
N TRP A 164 0.01 -11.04 16.87
CA TRP A 164 0.44 -10.24 18.01
C TRP A 164 1.18 -8.99 17.56
N SER A 165 2.10 -9.15 16.60
CA SER A 165 2.84 -8.05 15.97
C SER A 165 1.93 -7.14 15.16
N PHE A 166 0.88 -7.71 14.54
CA PHE A 166 -0.10 -6.97 13.77
C PHE A 166 -0.87 -5.92 14.60
N ALA A 167 -1.22 -6.24 15.85
CA ALA A 167 -1.88 -5.28 16.74
C ALA A 167 -1.00 -4.03 17.02
N GLY A 168 0.32 -4.20 17.08
CA GLY A 168 1.27 -3.09 17.18
C GLY A 168 1.29 -2.25 15.89
N LEU A 169 1.27 -2.91 14.72
CA LEU A 169 1.29 -2.27 13.43
C LEU A 169 0.08 -1.36 13.18
N ILE A 170 -1.12 -1.74 13.63
CA ILE A 170 -2.32 -0.90 13.56
C ILE A 170 -2.10 0.43 14.33
N LYS A 171 -1.50 0.37 15.52
CA LYS A 171 -1.18 1.58 16.30
C LYS A 171 -0.15 2.45 15.57
N THR A 172 0.81 1.82 14.88
CA THR A 172 1.81 2.52 14.08
C THR A 172 1.15 3.28 12.93
N PHE A 173 0.25 2.66 12.16
CA PHE A 173 -0.48 3.34 11.09
C PHE A 173 -1.38 4.47 11.62
N ASP A 174 -2.06 4.28 12.75
CA ASP A 174 -2.86 5.34 13.37
C ASP A 174 -1.97 6.52 13.82
N SER A 175 -0.76 6.25 14.32
CA SER A 175 0.22 7.29 14.68
C SER A 175 0.74 8.03 13.44
N MET A 176 1.06 7.31 12.36
CA MET A 176 1.46 7.90 11.07
C MET A 176 0.38 8.83 10.51
N ARG A 177 -0.89 8.37 10.53
CA ARG A 177 -2.03 9.16 10.08
C ARG A 177 -2.15 10.49 10.83
N LYS A 178 -1.89 10.48 12.14
CA LYS A 178 -1.96 11.67 13.01
C LYS A 178 -0.76 12.61 12.87
N ALA A 179 0.29 12.17 12.19
CA ALA A 179 1.47 13.02 11.93
C ALA A 179 1.10 14.18 10.96
N PRO A 180 1.79 15.33 11.04
CA PRO A 180 1.50 16.48 10.17
C PRO A 180 1.56 16.18 8.67
N GLU A 181 2.35 15.18 8.28
CA GLU A 181 2.59 14.77 6.89
C GLU A 181 1.95 13.42 6.57
N GLY A 182 0.97 13.00 7.38
CA GLY A 182 0.46 11.63 7.47
C GLY A 182 -0.55 11.21 6.41
N THR A 183 -0.27 11.41 5.12
CA THR A 183 -1.12 10.83 4.07
C THR A 183 -0.72 9.39 3.80
N LEU A 184 -1.67 8.46 3.96
CA LEU A 184 -1.45 7.03 3.82
C LEU A 184 -2.39 6.42 2.79
N VAL A 185 -1.86 5.56 1.95
CA VAL A 185 -2.63 4.62 1.13
C VAL A 185 -2.26 3.21 1.56
N ILE A 186 -3.22 2.40 1.96
CA ILE A 186 -2.98 1.01 2.38
C ILE A 186 -3.86 0.08 1.55
N VAL A 187 -3.24 -0.78 0.77
CA VAL A 187 -3.92 -1.91 0.14
C VAL A 187 -4.02 -3.03 1.15
N SER A 188 -5.23 -3.41 1.56
CA SER A 188 -5.43 -4.46 2.56
C SER A 188 -6.82 -5.09 2.49
N HIS A 189 -6.90 -6.33 2.98
CA HIS A 189 -8.15 -7.05 3.22
C HIS A 189 -8.49 -7.16 4.71
N GLN A 190 -7.61 -6.66 5.59
CA GLN A 190 -7.76 -6.80 7.04
C GLN A 190 -8.77 -5.80 7.58
N GLU A 191 -9.84 -6.29 8.20
CA GLU A 191 -10.89 -5.47 8.80
C GLU A 191 -10.33 -4.41 9.77
N ARG A 192 -9.28 -4.77 10.55
CA ARG A 192 -8.63 -3.85 11.49
C ARG A 192 -7.94 -2.68 10.80
N ILE A 193 -7.41 -2.83 9.59
CA ILE A 193 -6.86 -1.73 8.80
C ILE A 193 -8.02 -0.90 8.23
N LEU A 194 -9.05 -1.58 7.70
CA LEU A 194 -10.22 -0.90 7.14
C LEU A 194 -10.94 -0.06 8.19
N SER A 195 -11.02 -0.54 9.45
CA SER A 195 -11.71 0.17 10.53
C SER A 195 -11.02 1.46 11.01
N ILE A 196 -9.70 1.60 10.77
CA ILE A 196 -8.97 2.85 11.10
C ILE A 196 -8.85 3.80 9.90
N ALA A 197 -9.32 3.39 8.73
CA ALA A 197 -9.28 4.21 7.53
C ALA A 197 -10.28 5.37 7.62
N ASP A 198 -9.87 6.54 7.14
CA ASP A 198 -10.78 7.69 6.95
C ASP A 198 -11.69 7.45 5.75
N GLU A 199 -11.18 6.70 4.76
CA GLU A 199 -11.90 6.40 3.53
C GLU A 199 -11.52 5.01 3.01
N ILE A 200 -12.50 4.27 2.53
CA ILE A 200 -12.32 2.96 1.90
C ILE A 200 -12.71 3.05 0.43
N VAL A 201 -11.85 2.53 -0.42
CA VAL A 201 -12.05 2.39 -1.86
C VAL A 201 -12.16 0.90 -2.19
N LEU A 202 -13.27 0.49 -2.76
CA LEU A 202 -13.49 -0.87 -3.26
C LEU A 202 -13.16 -0.94 -4.74
N LEU A 203 -12.06 -1.63 -5.06
CA LEU A 203 -11.62 -1.87 -6.44
C LEU A 203 -11.95 -3.32 -6.84
N ASP A 204 -12.77 -3.48 -7.85
CA ASP A 204 -13.16 -4.79 -8.41
C ASP A 204 -13.07 -4.77 -9.93
N ALA A 205 -12.40 -5.77 -10.50
CA ALA A 205 -12.25 -5.93 -11.95
C ALA A 205 -11.77 -4.66 -12.67
N GLY A 206 -10.83 -3.94 -12.05
CA GLY A 206 -10.23 -2.74 -12.65
C GLY A 206 -11.03 -1.45 -12.47
N HIS A 207 -12.19 -1.47 -11.77
CA HIS A 207 -13.04 -0.30 -11.55
C HIS A 207 -13.25 -0.01 -10.06
N ILE A 208 -13.41 1.26 -9.69
CA ILE A 208 -13.87 1.63 -8.36
C ILE A 208 -15.40 1.40 -8.31
N THR A 209 -15.83 0.45 -7.47
CA THR A 209 -17.23 0.06 -7.34
C THR A 209 -17.91 0.69 -6.13
N ALA A 210 -17.13 1.12 -5.14
CA ALA A 210 -17.61 1.90 -4.00
C ALA A 210 -16.46 2.72 -3.41
N GLN A 211 -16.79 3.89 -2.86
CA GLN A 211 -15.88 4.78 -2.15
C GLN A 211 -16.67 5.51 -1.07
N GLY A 212 -16.09 5.66 0.12
CA GLY A 212 -16.72 6.36 1.22
C GLY A 212 -16.07 6.07 2.57
N SER A 213 -16.72 6.50 3.64
CA SER A 213 -16.27 6.23 5.02
C SER A 213 -16.27 4.74 5.33
N ALA A 214 -15.51 4.34 6.37
CA ALA A 214 -15.56 2.96 6.86
C ALA A 214 -16.98 2.53 7.27
N GLU A 215 -17.73 3.46 7.86
CA GLU A 215 -19.13 3.21 8.29
C GLU A 215 -20.05 2.91 7.10
N ASP A 216 -19.82 3.53 5.94
CA ASP A 216 -20.66 3.36 4.74
C ASP A 216 -20.27 2.12 3.93
N VAL A 217 -18.99 1.81 3.86
CA VAL A 217 -18.46 0.78 2.95
C VAL A 217 -18.37 -0.60 3.62
N LEU A 218 -17.94 -0.69 4.90
CA LEU A 218 -17.80 -1.97 5.60
C LEU A 218 -19.10 -2.81 5.62
N PRO A 219 -20.29 -2.25 5.91
CA PRO A 219 -21.52 -3.04 5.88
C PRO A 219 -21.82 -3.62 4.50
N ARG A 220 -21.45 -2.92 3.43
CA ARG A 220 -21.64 -3.40 2.05
C ARG A 220 -20.68 -4.53 1.71
N LEU A 221 -19.46 -4.54 2.25
CA LEU A 221 -18.50 -5.63 2.10
C LEU A 221 -18.99 -6.91 2.79
N VAL A 222 -19.61 -6.78 3.97
CA VAL A 222 -20.11 -7.91 4.75
C VAL A 222 -21.44 -8.43 4.19
N SER A 223 -22.38 -7.53 3.85
CA SER A 223 -23.73 -7.88 3.36
C SER A 223 -23.78 -8.22 1.88
N GLY A 224 -22.89 -7.67 1.08
CA GLY A 224 -22.82 -7.85 -0.39
C GLY A 224 -22.13 -9.13 -0.82
N GLY A 225 -22.12 -10.17 0.02
CA GLY A 225 -21.68 -11.54 -0.25
C GLY A 225 -20.68 -11.69 -1.42
N MET A 226 -19.38 -11.46 -1.19
CA MET A 226 -18.35 -11.84 -2.18
C MET A 226 -18.48 -13.32 -2.62
N ALA A 227 -19.09 -14.16 -1.79
CA ALA A 227 -19.38 -15.56 -2.09
C ALA A 227 -20.39 -15.74 -3.26
N GLN A 228 -21.39 -14.86 -3.38
CA GLN A 228 -22.42 -14.98 -4.41
C GLN A 228 -21.90 -14.60 -5.81
N ARG A 229 -21.06 -13.57 -5.91
CA ARG A 229 -20.49 -13.13 -7.20
C ARG A 229 -19.43 -14.10 -7.76
N VAL A 230 -18.78 -14.90 -6.93
CA VAL A 230 -17.83 -15.94 -7.38
C VAL A 230 -18.58 -17.10 -8.03
N CYS A 231 -19.75 -17.46 -7.55
CA CYS A 231 -20.63 -18.47 -8.20
C CYS A 231 -21.17 -17.96 -9.53
N ASP A 232 -21.71 -16.73 -9.58
CA ASP A 232 -22.27 -16.15 -10.81
C ASP A 232 -21.23 -16.01 -11.94
N ARG A 233 -19.96 -15.69 -11.61
CA ARG A 233 -18.87 -15.66 -12.60
C ARG A 233 -18.50 -17.04 -13.14
N LYS A 234 -18.49 -18.07 -12.28
CA LYS A 234 -18.23 -19.44 -12.72
C LYS A 234 -19.36 -19.97 -13.63
N GLU A 235 -20.60 -19.66 -13.32
CA GLU A 235 -21.73 -20.05 -14.15
C GLU A 235 -21.74 -19.35 -15.51
N ARG A 236 -21.39 -18.05 -15.59
CA ARG A 236 -21.25 -17.33 -16.86
C ARG A 236 -20.13 -17.91 -17.72
N ALA A 237 -18.94 -18.17 -17.13
CA ALA A 237 -17.80 -18.74 -17.84
C ALA A 237 -18.02 -20.19 -18.32
N ILE A 238 -18.95 -20.95 -17.70
CA ILE A 238 -19.35 -22.29 -18.13
C ILE A 238 -20.34 -22.18 -19.27
N ASN A 239 -21.31 -21.25 -19.23
CA ASN A 239 -22.30 -21.03 -20.25
C ASN A 239 -21.76 -20.40 -21.55
N GLU A 240 -20.65 -19.67 -21.50
CA GLU A 240 -19.97 -19.12 -22.68
C GLU A 240 -19.07 -20.14 -23.41
N ARG A 241 -18.85 -21.33 -22.82
CA ARG A 241 -18.06 -22.43 -23.40
C ARG A 241 -18.92 -23.63 -23.85
N ALA A 242 -20.23 -23.57 -23.71
CA ALA A 242 -21.19 -24.54 -24.17
C ALA A 242 -21.91 -24.04 -25.42
#